data_770e8641a5edb2b1bd34e63e6fc5073d
#
_entry.id   770e8641a5edb2b1bd34e63e6fc5073d
#
_cell.length_a   1.000
_cell.length_b   1.000
_cell.length_c   1.000
_cell.angle_alpha   90.00
_cell.angle_beta   90.00
_cell.angle_gamma   90.00
#
_symmetry.space_group_name_H-M   'P 1'
#
loop_
_entity.id
_entity.type
_entity.pdbx_description
1 polymer ?
#
loop_
_entity_poly.entity_id
_entity_poly.type
_entity_poly.pdbx_seq_one_letter_code
_entity_poly.pdbx_strand_id
1 'polypeptide(L)'
;MPNYLLFLYSEPDAFKDTSPAEMQAIIQKYREWRMRLQKTGAIVGGEKLQDGTGRLMRRTGSETSVLDGPYTESKEIIGGFFKIQAENFDQAVETARDCPHLEYGTIEIREVEMIVTKEG
;
A
#
# COMPACT_ATOMS: atom_id res chain seq x y z
N MET A 1 -14.60 -13.07 7.49
CA MET A 1 -14.32 -11.63 7.57
C MET A 1 -13.91 -11.08 6.23
N PRO A 2 -14.43 -9.92 5.83
CA PRO A 2 -13.95 -9.25 4.63
C PRO A 2 -12.47 -8.89 4.73
N ASN A 3 -11.84 -8.81 3.56
CA ASN A 3 -10.47 -8.32 3.43
C ASN A 3 -10.47 -6.90 2.91
N TYR A 4 -9.49 -6.13 3.35
CA TYR A 4 -9.29 -4.75 2.93
C TYR A 4 -7.85 -4.56 2.52
N LEU A 5 -7.62 -3.77 1.47
CA LEU A 5 -6.26 -3.35 1.12
C LEU A 5 -6.05 -1.93 1.64
N LEU A 6 -4.91 -1.73 2.26
CA LEU A 6 -4.43 -0.42 2.66
C LEU A 6 -3.35 -0.02 1.66
N PHE A 7 -3.70 0.88 0.75
CA PHE A 7 -2.73 1.40 -0.22
C PHE A 7 -1.97 2.57 0.41
N LEU A 8 -0.66 2.46 0.41
CA LEU A 8 0.21 3.43 1.05
C LEU A 8 0.76 4.40 0.00
N TYR A 9 0.25 5.63 0.04
CA TYR A 9 0.67 6.70 -0.88
C TYR A 9 1.65 7.61 -0.18
N SER A 10 2.67 8.06 -0.90
CA SER A 10 3.58 9.10 -0.43
C SER A 10 4.11 9.89 -1.62
N GLU A 11 4.62 11.09 -1.34
CA GLU A 11 5.31 11.87 -2.37
C GLU A 11 6.57 11.12 -2.80
N PRO A 12 6.96 11.18 -4.09
CA PRO A 12 8.15 10.47 -4.57
C PRO A 12 9.42 10.81 -3.80
N ASP A 13 9.52 12.04 -3.27
CA ASP A 13 10.69 12.55 -2.57
C ASP A 13 10.56 12.49 -1.05
N ALA A 14 9.56 11.78 -0.51
CA ALA A 14 9.23 11.83 0.92
C ALA A 14 10.43 11.49 1.83
N PHE A 15 11.36 10.66 1.38
CA PHE A 15 12.49 10.21 2.18
C PHE A 15 13.86 10.65 1.63
N LYS A 16 13.90 11.60 0.68
CA LYS A 16 15.15 11.94 -0.01
C LYS A 16 16.23 12.52 0.93
N ASP A 17 15.81 13.23 1.98
CA ASP A 17 16.74 13.86 2.94
C ASP A 17 16.89 13.04 4.22
N THR A 18 16.44 11.79 4.21
CA THR A 18 16.47 10.91 5.37
C THR A 18 17.80 10.17 5.42
N SER A 19 18.49 10.26 6.57
CA SER A 19 19.75 9.53 6.75
C SER A 19 19.52 8.03 6.83
N PRO A 20 20.56 7.20 6.59
CA PRO A 20 20.42 5.74 6.75
C PRO A 20 19.93 5.32 8.13
N ALA A 21 20.42 5.98 9.19
CA ALA A 21 19.99 5.68 10.56
C ALA A 21 18.52 6.02 10.79
N GLU A 22 18.08 7.18 10.31
CA GLU A 22 16.69 7.59 10.37
C GLU A 22 15.80 6.64 9.58
N MET A 23 16.26 6.20 8.41
CA MET A 23 15.51 5.25 7.57
C MET A 23 15.33 3.91 8.27
N GLN A 24 16.37 3.42 8.97
CA GLN A 24 16.26 2.19 9.74
C GLN A 24 15.22 2.31 10.86
N ALA A 25 15.17 3.46 11.52
CA ALA A 25 14.17 3.72 12.56
C ALA A 25 12.75 3.71 11.99
N ILE A 26 12.57 4.30 10.82
CA ILE A 26 11.27 4.32 10.13
C ILE A 26 10.84 2.90 9.74
N ILE A 27 11.74 2.14 9.14
CA ILE A 27 11.48 0.74 8.74
C ILE A 27 11.09 -0.08 9.97
N GLN A 28 11.75 0.15 11.11
CA GLN A 28 11.46 -0.56 12.35
C GLN A 28 10.04 -0.28 12.85
N LYS A 29 9.55 0.95 12.71
CA LYS A 29 8.18 1.31 13.06
C LYS A 29 7.16 0.50 12.26
N TYR A 30 7.36 0.40 10.94
CA TYR A 30 6.47 -0.40 10.08
C TYR A 30 6.51 -1.87 10.46
N ARG A 31 7.69 -2.40 10.74
CA ARG A 31 7.88 -3.79 11.12
C ARG A 31 7.16 -4.11 12.43
N GLU A 32 7.30 -3.25 13.44
CA GLU A 32 6.66 -3.44 14.73
C GLU A 32 5.14 -3.42 14.62
N TRP A 33 4.60 -2.46 13.84
CA TRP A 33 3.16 -2.38 13.61
C TRP A 33 2.66 -3.65 12.91
N ARG A 34 3.34 -4.08 11.86
CA ARG A 34 2.99 -5.29 11.13
C ARG A 34 3.02 -6.53 12.01
N MET A 35 4.08 -6.68 12.80
CA MET A 35 4.23 -7.83 13.71
C MET A 35 3.12 -7.88 14.74
N ARG A 36 2.75 -6.75 15.30
CA ARG A 36 1.66 -6.67 16.27
C ARG A 36 0.35 -7.15 15.66
N LEU A 37 0.05 -6.73 14.45
CA LEU A 37 -1.18 -7.13 13.76
C LEU A 37 -1.13 -8.58 13.26
N GLN A 38 0.05 -9.09 12.95
CA GLN A 38 0.20 -10.50 12.57
C GLN A 38 -0.15 -11.41 13.75
N LYS A 39 0.22 -11.03 14.97
CA LYS A 39 -0.08 -11.82 16.17
C LYS A 39 -1.58 -11.97 16.41
N THR A 40 -2.38 -10.98 16.04
CA THR A 40 -3.83 -11.03 16.20
C THR A 40 -4.54 -11.62 14.98
N GLY A 41 -3.81 -11.89 13.89
CA GLY A 41 -4.39 -12.35 12.64
C GLY A 41 -5.02 -11.23 11.81
N ALA A 42 -4.92 -9.98 12.26
CA ALA A 42 -5.52 -8.86 11.55
C ALA A 42 -4.85 -8.58 10.22
N ILE A 43 -3.53 -8.76 10.13
CA ILE A 43 -2.80 -8.59 8.88
C ILE A 43 -2.55 -9.96 8.24
N VAL A 44 -2.85 -10.07 6.94
CA VAL A 44 -2.72 -11.34 6.20
C VAL A 44 -1.81 -11.22 4.99
N GLY A 45 -1.29 -10.05 4.70
CA GLY A 45 -0.37 -9.85 3.60
C GLY A 45 0.09 -8.41 3.48
N GLY A 46 0.98 -8.18 2.53
CA GLY A 46 1.47 -6.85 2.22
C GLY A 46 2.84 -6.91 1.57
N GLU A 47 3.14 -5.90 0.77
CA GLU A 47 4.40 -5.80 0.05
C GLU A 47 4.85 -4.36 -0.03
N LYS A 48 6.17 -4.15 0.07
CA LYS A 48 6.79 -2.87 -0.25
C LYS A 48 7.17 -2.90 -1.72
N LEU A 49 6.75 -1.86 -2.45
CA LEU A 49 7.15 -1.72 -3.85
C LEU A 49 8.50 -1.03 -3.93
N GLN A 50 9.28 -1.38 -4.97
CA GLN A 50 10.57 -0.75 -5.18
C GLN A 50 10.37 0.69 -5.63
N ASP A 51 11.13 1.61 -5.04
CA ASP A 51 11.04 3.02 -5.37
C ASP A 51 11.70 3.31 -6.73
N GLY A 52 11.15 4.28 -7.45
CA GLY A 52 11.73 4.79 -8.68
C GLY A 52 11.62 3.89 -9.89
N THR A 53 10.90 2.77 -9.81
CA THR A 53 10.72 1.85 -10.93
C THR A 53 9.25 1.65 -11.24
N GLY A 54 8.97 1.24 -12.47
CA GLY A 54 7.61 0.92 -12.88
C GLY A 54 7.43 1.10 -14.37
N ARG A 55 6.30 0.64 -14.85
CA ARG A 55 5.89 0.80 -16.25
C ARG A 55 4.41 1.06 -16.28
N LEU A 56 4.00 1.99 -17.12
CA LEU A 56 2.60 2.27 -17.37
C LEU A 56 2.24 1.78 -18.76
N MET A 57 1.23 0.95 -18.85
CA MET A 57 0.79 0.41 -20.13
C MET A 57 -0.61 0.93 -20.46
N ARG A 58 -0.79 1.36 -21.70
CA ARG A 58 -2.08 1.81 -22.22
C ARG A 58 -2.27 1.26 -23.62
N ARG A 59 -3.53 0.99 -23.97
CA ARG A 59 -3.89 0.60 -25.32
C ARG A 59 -4.69 1.72 -25.97
N THR A 60 -4.28 2.14 -27.17
CA THR A 60 -5.00 3.08 -27.99
C THR A 60 -5.27 2.41 -29.34
N GLY A 61 -6.53 2.08 -29.59
CA GLY A 61 -6.87 1.26 -30.75
C GLY A 61 -6.27 -0.13 -30.63
N SER A 62 -5.46 -0.55 -31.61
CA SER A 62 -4.77 -1.84 -31.61
C SER A 62 -3.35 -1.78 -31.06
N GLU A 63 -2.88 -0.57 -30.73
CA GLU A 63 -1.50 -0.37 -30.25
C GLU A 63 -1.45 -0.28 -28.72
N THR A 64 -0.42 -0.89 -28.15
CA THR A 64 -0.13 -0.81 -26.71
C THR A 64 1.11 0.04 -26.53
N SER A 65 0.99 1.12 -25.76
CA SER A 65 2.14 1.93 -25.36
C SER A 65 2.63 1.48 -23.97
N VAL A 66 3.94 1.56 -23.77
CA VAL A 66 4.59 1.29 -22.50
C VAL A 66 5.46 2.48 -22.15
N LEU A 67 5.15 3.10 -21.02
CA LEU A 67 5.88 4.28 -20.55
C LEU A 67 6.63 3.95 -19.28
N ASP A 68 7.80 4.55 -19.10
CA ASP A 68 8.53 4.42 -17.84
C ASP A 68 7.77 5.10 -16.71
N GLY A 69 7.73 4.43 -15.55
CA GLY A 69 7.09 4.93 -14.36
C GLY A 69 8.04 4.92 -13.17
N PRO A 70 7.54 5.24 -12.00
CA PRO A 70 6.14 5.52 -11.66
C PRO A 70 5.62 6.79 -12.32
N TYR A 71 4.30 6.87 -12.48
CA TYR A 71 3.63 7.96 -13.17
C TYR A 71 3.71 9.23 -12.32
N THR A 72 4.45 10.24 -12.79
CA THR A 72 4.84 11.39 -11.98
C THR A 72 3.88 12.58 -12.00
N GLU A 73 2.77 12.50 -12.74
CA GLU A 73 1.76 13.55 -12.72
C GLU A 73 0.97 13.58 -11.41
N SER A 74 0.97 12.49 -10.66
CA SER A 74 0.39 12.43 -9.33
C SER A 74 1.37 12.95 -8.30
N LYS A 75 0.89 13.76 -7.35
CA LYS A 75 1.72 14.23 -6.23
C LYS A 75 2.14 13.08 -5.34
N GLU A 76 1.32 12.04 -5.25
CA GLU A 76 1.61 10.87 -4.45
C GLU A 76 1.57 9.62 -5.31
N ILE A 77 2.42 8.66 -4.99
CA ILE A 77 2.48 7.36 -5.66
C ILE A 77 2.32 6.25 -4.62
N ILE A 78 1.86 5.09 -5.08
CA ILE A 78 1.73 3.92 -4.23
C ILE A 78 3.13 3.34 -4.00
N GLY A 79 3.55 3.28 -2.73
CA GLY A 79 4.83 2.69 -2.34
C GLY A 79 4.71 1.30 -1.74
N GLY A 80 3.49 0.83 -1.50
CA GLY A 80 3.26 -0.48 -0.92
C GLY A 80 1.81 -0.66 -0.52
N PHE A 81 1.52 -1.81 0.03
CA PHE A 81 0.18 -2.09 0.54
C PHE A 81 0.24 -3.10 1.67
N PHE A 82 -0.79 -3.08 2.51
CA PHE A 82 -1.08 -4.15 3.46
C PHE A 82 -2.46 -4.73 3.16
N LYS A 83 -2.62 -6.01 3.41
CA LYS A 83 -3.92 -6.68 3.34
C LYS A 83 -4.33 -7.06 4.75
N ILE A 84 -5.49 -6.57 5.20
CA ILE A 84 -5.99 -6.81 6.55
C ILE A 84 -7.37 -7.46 6.49
N GLN A 85 -7.73 -8.13 7.58
CA GLN A 85 -9.09 -8.64 7.80
C GLN A 85 -9.76 -7.76 8.84
N ALA A 86 -11.02 -7.41 8.62
CA ALA A 86 -11.81 -6.64 9.56
C ALA A 86 -13.28 -7.00 9.38
N GLU A 87 -14.08 -6.81 10.41
CA GLU A 87 -15.50 -7.15 10.35
C GLU A 87 -16.28 -6.22 9.42
N ASN A 88 -15.86 -4.96 9.35
CA ASN A 88 -16.51 -3.94 8.54
C ASN A 88 -15.51 -2.82 8.23
N PHE A 89 -15.94 -1.86 7.44
CA PHE A 89 -15.09 -0.73 7.04
C PHE A 89 -14.64 0.11 8.22
N ASP A 90 -15.53 0.35 9.17
CA ASP A 90 -15.19 1.14 10.36
C ASP A 90 -14.07 0.48 11.17
N GLN A 91 -14.11 -0.85 11.32
CA GLN A 91 -13.05 -1.56 11.99
C GLN A 91 -11.74 -1.52 11.21
N ALA A 92 -11.79 -1.59 9.88
CA ALA A 92 -10.61 -1.44 9.04
C ALA A 92 -9.95 -0.07 9.25
N VAL A 93 -10.75 0.99 9.32
CA VAL A 93 -10.27 2.34 9.61
C VAL A 93 -9.60 2.38 10.99
N GLU A 94 -10.23 1.79 12.01
CA GLU A 94 -9.65 1.76 13.36
C GLU A 94 -8.32 1.02 13.39
N THR A 95 -8.21 -0.09 12.66
CA THR A 95 -6.95 -0.83 12.56
C THR A 95 -5.85 0.01 11.92
N ALA A 96 -6.18 0.85 10.94
CA ALA A 96 -5.21 1.66 10.23
C ALA A 96 -4.82 2.95 10.96
N ARG A 97 -5.57 3.38 11.98
CA ARG A 97 -5.35 4.68 12.65
C ARG A 97 -3.94 4.85 13.22
N ASP A 98 -3.34 3.81 13.73
CA ASP A 98 -2.00 3.86 14.30
C ASP A 98 -0.92 3.33 13.36
N CYS A 99 -1.25 3.18 12.08
CA CYS A 99 -0.25 2.80 11.11
C CYS A 99 0.78 3.91 10.96
N PRO A 100 2.08 3.60 11.09
CA PRO A 100 3.13 4.62 11.02
C PRO A 100 3.20 5.35 9.67
N HIS A 101 2.62 4.78 8.63
CA HIS A 101 2.61 5.44 7.32
C HIS A 101 1.88 6.78 7.34
N LEU A 102 0.94 7.00 8.26
CA LEU A 102 0.23 8.27 8.37
C LEU A 102 1.13 9.44 8.77
N GLU A 103 2.34 9.16 9.28
CA GLU A 103 3.35 10.19 9.53
C GLU A 103 4.01 10.69 8.24
N TYR A 104 3.93 9.91 7.16
CA TYR A 104 4.71 10.16 5.94
C TYR A 104 3.86 10.31 4.69
N GLY A 105 2.59 9.88 4.73
CA GLY A 105 1.75 9.89 3.55
C GLY A 105 0.30 9.60 3.87
N THR A 106 -0.41 9.12 2.88
CA THR A 106 -1.84 8.88 2.91
C THR A 106 -2.11 7.38 2.79
N ILE A 107 -3.16 6.91 3.45
CA ILE A 107 -3.63 5.53 3.32
C ILE A 107 -5.01 5.56 2.66
N GLU A 108 -5.15 4.82 1.58
CA GLU A 108 -6.46 4.57 0.96
C GLU A 108 -6.88 3.15 1.33
N ILE A 109 -8.09 3.01 1.88
CA ILE A 109 -8.62 1.71 2.28
C ILE A 109 -9.69 1.29 1.28
N ARG A 110 -9.51 0.09 0.69
CA ARG A 110 -10.47 -0.46 -0.26
C ARG A 110 -10.86 -1.87 0.17
N GLU A 111 -12.16 -2.14 0.16
CA GLU A 111 -12.64 -3.50 0.44
C GLU A 111 -12.35 -4.39 -0.76
N VAL A 112 -11.86 -5.60 -0.49
CA VAL A 112 -11.61 -6.59 -1.54
C VAL A 112 -12.91 -7.32 -1.84
N GLU A 113 -13.32 -7.27 -3.10
CA GLU A 113 -14.51 -8.00 -3.55
C GLU A 113 -14.14 -9.46 -3.79
N MET A 114 -14.96 -10.37 -3.23
CA MET A 114 -14.80 -11.78 -3.53
C MET A 114 -15.55 -12.09 -4.82
N ILE A 115 -14.77 -12.35 -5.87
CA ILE A 115 -15.35 -12.72 -7.17
C ILE A 115 -15.50 -14.23 -7.19
N VAL A 116 -16.76 -14.70 -7.31
CA VAL A 116 -17.05 -16.11 -7.45
C VAL A 116 -17.28 -16.38 -8.93
N THR A 117 -16.33 -17.10 -9.56
CA THR A 117 -16.54 -17.58 -10.92
C THR A 117 -17.33 -18.87 -10.86
N LYS A 118 -18.47 -18.88 -11.53
CA LYS A 118 -19.20 -20.13 -11.78
C LYS A 118 -18.49 -20.84 -12.91
N GLU A 119 -17.87 -21.95 -12.60
CA GLU A 119 -17.45 -22.88 -13.64
C GLU A 119 -18.70 -23.62 -14.09
N GLY A 120 -19.04 -23.42 -15.35
CA GLY A 120 -20.22 -24.00 -15.98
C GLY A 120 -20.11 -25.47 -16.19
#